data_8c8e13dfb93aee672e4f6504712d4707
#
_entry.id   8c8e13dfb93aee672e4f6504712d4707
#
_cell.length_a   1.000
_cell.length_b   1.000
_cell.length_c   1.000
_cell.angle_alpha   90.00
_cell.angle_beta   90.00
_cell.angle_gamma   90.00
#
_symmetry.space_group_name_H-M   'P 1'
#
loop_
_entity.id
_entity.type
_entity.pdbx_description
1 polymer ?
#
loop_
_entity_poly.entity_id
_entity_poly.type
_entity_poly.pdbx_seq_one_letter_code
_entity_poly.pdbx_strand_id
1 'polypeptide(L)'
;MTPGGQAQIGNVDLVKQLNSAAVYRLIDQHGPISRIQIAEQSQLAPASVTKITRQLIERGLIKEVDQQASTGGRRAISIITETRNFQAIGVRLGRHDTTLTLYDLSSKAIAEEHYPLPERTQETLEHALLNTIAQFIEICQRKIHELIAISVILPGLVDPESGVIRYMPHIKVENWGLVEALEKRFKLTCFVGHDIRSLALAEHYFGASQDCEDSILVRVHRGTGAGIISNGRIFIGRNGNVGEIGHIQVEPLGERCHCGNFGCLETVAANAAIEHRVRHLLEQGYQSRVTLGDCKIGAICKAANKGDALACEVIEQVGRHLGKTIAIAINLFNPQKVVIAGEIVEAEKVLLPAIEGCINTQALKAFRQNLPVVRSTLDHRSAIGAFALVKRAMLNGILLQHLLES
;
A
#
# COMPACT_ATOMS: atom_id res chain seq x y z
N MET A 1 27.33 27.67 24.35
CA MET A 1 27.54 28.20 22.99
C MET A 1 26.84 27.23 22.03
N THR A 2 25.65 27.59 21.60
CA THR A 2 24.85 26.87 20.58
C THR A 2 25.38 27.19 19.20
N PRO A 3 25.65 26.21 18.32
CA PRO A 3 26.01 26.51 16.92
C PRO A 3 24.77 27.04 16.22
N GLY A 4 24.91 28.22 15.61
CA GLY A 4 23.87 28.91 14.87
C GLY A 4 23.32 28.05 13.75
N GLY A 5 21.98 28.00 13.66
CA GLY A 5 21.28 27.45 12.53
C GLY A 5 21.66 28.19 11.23
N GLN A 6 22.32 27.49 10.33
CA GLN A 6 22.40 27.91 8.95
C GLN A 6 20.96 27.94 8.39
N ALA A 7 20.46 29.16 8.11
CA ALA A 7 19.25 29.32 7.30
C ALA A 7 19.50 28.59 5.96
N GLN A 8 18.77 27.52 5.72
CA GLN A 8 18.73 26.90 4.40
C GLN A 8 18.21 27.97 3.43
N ILE A 9 19.11 28.53 2.64
CA ILE A 9 18.75 29.31 1.45
C ILE A 9 17.95 28.33 0.60
N GLY A 10 16.65 28.56 0.44
CA GLY A 10 15.73 27.67 -0.25
C GLY A 10 16.31 27.38 -1.64
N ASN A 11 16.64 26.12 -1.89
CA ASN A 11 17.06 25.66 -3.20
C ASN A 11 15.90 25.96 -4.17
N VAL A 12 16.13 26.79 -5.18
CA VAL A 12 15.11 27.21 -6.17
C VAL A 12 14.46 26.01 -6.81
N ASP A 13 15.21 24.92 -7.02
CA ASP A 13 14.71 23.69 -7.59
C ASP A 13 13.74 22.98 -6.64
N LEU A 14 14.01 22.95 -5.33
CA LEU A 14 13.09 22.41 -4.33
C LEU A 14 11.78 23.20 -4.29
N VAL A 15 11.84 24.52 -4.35
CA VAL A 15 10.62 25.36 -4.39
C VAL A 15 9.83 25.10 -5.67
N LYS A 16 10.50 24.98 -6.82
CA LYS A 16 9.87 24.63 -8.09
C LYS A 16 9.20 23.26 -8.03
N GLN A 17 9.90 22.27 -7.49
CA GLN A 17 9.37 20.91 -7.27
C GLN A 17 8.11 20.93 -6.40
N LEU A 18 8.16 21.59 -5.23
CA LEU A 18 7.03 21.67 -4.30
C LEU A 18 5.82 22.36 -4.92
N ASN A 19 6.03 23.45 -5.65
CA ASN A 19 4.96 24.19 -6.32
C ASN A 19 4.33 23.36 -7.44
N SER A 20 5.13 22.68 -8.26
CA SER A 20 4.62 21.81 -9.32
C SER A 20 3.85 20.61 -8.75
N ALA A 21 4.35 20.03 -7.65
CA ALA A 21 3.67 18.97 -6.93
C ALA A 21 2.33 19.43 -6.35
N ALA A 22 2.27 20.62 -5.75
CA ALA A 22 1.03 21.17 -5.20
C ALA A 22 -0.02 21.39 -6.30
N VAL A 23 0.36 21.97 -7.43
CA VAL A 23 -0.53 22.17 -8.58
C VAL A 23 -1.03 20.83 -9.15
N TYR A 24 -0.11 19.88 -9.39
CA TYR A 24 -0.48 18.56 -9.93
C TYR A 24 -1.40 17.79 -8.97
N ARG A 25 -1.14 17.82 -7.66
CA ARG A 25 -1.96 17.20 -6.63
C ARG A 25 -3.40 17.74 -6.63
N LEU A 26 -3.57 19.04 -6.70
CA LEU A 26 -4.90 19.67 -6.77
C LEU A 26 -5.67 19.25 -8.01
N ILE A 27 -4.99 19.16 -9.17
CA ILE A 27 -5.62 18.69 -10.41
C ILE A 27 -6.00 17.21 -10.30
N ASP A 28 -5.14 16.40 -9.70
CA ASP A 28 -5.37 14.96 -9.52
C ASP A 28 -6.53 14.66 -8.57
N GLN A 29 -6.65 15.42 -7.48
CA GLN A 29 -7.66 15.22 -6.44
C GLN A 29 -9.01 15.88 -6.76
N HIS A 30 -8.99 17.03 -7.44
CA HIS A 30 -10.18 17.88 -7.61
C HIS A 30 -10.55 18.15 -9.07
N GLY A 31 -9.84 17.53 -10.03
CA GLY A 31 -10.16 17.70 -11.44
C GLY A 31 -11.57 17.18 -11.79
N PRO A 32 -12.32 17.92 -12.62
CA PRO A 32 -11.99 19.12 -13.38
C PRO A 32 -11.91 20.40 -12.53
N ILE A 33 -10.78 21.11 -12.56
CA ILE A 33 -10.51 22.30 -11.75
C ILE A 33 -9.94 23.43 -12.62
N SER A 34 -10.32 24.69 -12.37
CA SER A 34 -9.82 25.85 -13.09
C SER A 34 -8.50 26.38 -12.51
N ARG A 35 -7.70 27.12 -13.34
CA ARG A 35 -6.46 27.76 -12.86
C ARG A 35 -6.69 28.73 -11.71
N ILE A 36 -7.87 29.38 -11.66
CA ILE A 36 -8.23 30.31 -10.57
C ILE A 36 -8.38 29.52 -9.27
N GLN A 37 -9.15 28.45 -9.27
CA GLN A 37 -9.32 27.57 -8.11
C GLN A 37 -7.99 26.94 -7.66
N ILE A 38 -7.14 26.54 -8.61
CA ILE A 38 -5.80 26.04 -8.28
C ILE A 38 -4.97 27.12 -7.57
N ALA A 39 -5.00 28.38 -8.07
CA ALA A 39 -4.26 29.47 -7.45
C ALA A 39 -4.77 29.77 -6.02
N GLU A 40 -6.08 29.78 -5.82
CA GLU A 40 -6.70 29.99 -4.52
C GLU A 40 -6.35 28.88 -3.51
N GLN A 41 -6.48 27.61 -3.92
CA GLN A 41 -6.23 26.47 -3.02
C GLN A 41 -4.75 26.23 -2.76
N SER A 42 -3.88 26.47 -3.75
CA SER A 42 -2.43 26.32 -3.58
C SER A 42 -1.76 27.51 -2.91
N GLN A 43 -2.46 28.65 -2.82
CA GLN A 43 -1.91 29.95 -2.40
C GLN A 43 -0.72 30.43 -3.27
N LEU A 44 -0.64 29.95 -4.50
CA LEU A 44 0.37 30.37 -5.47
C LEU A 44 -0.14 31.56 -6.30
N ALA A 45 0.79 32.41 -6.74
CA ALA A 45 0.45 33.49 -7.65
C ALA A 45 -0.14 32.96 -8.97
N PRO A 46 -1.20 33.56 -9.55
CA PRO A 46 -1.83 33.12 -10.80
C PRO A 46 -0.86 32.94 -11.97
N ALA A 47 0.16 33.78 -12.05
CA ALA A 47 1.22 33.68 -13.06
C ALA A 47 2.05 32.41 -12.90
N SER A 48 2.34 32.00 -11.65
CA SER A 48 3.05 30.75 -11.33
C SER A 48 2.21 29.52 -11.71
N VAL A 49 0.92 29.53 -11.36
CA VAL A 49 0.00 28.45 -11.74
C VAL A 49 -0.11 28.32 -13.27
N THR A 50 -0.21 29.45 -13.97
CA THR A 50 -0.26 29.48 -15.46
C THR A 50 1.02 28.87 -16.05
N LYS A 51 2.19 29.24 -15.52
CA LYS A 51 3.48 28.68 -15.98
C LYS A 51 3.57 27.16 -15.73
N ILE A 52 3.23 26.72 -14.52
CA ILE A 52 3.30 25.29 -14.14
C ILE A 52 2.30 24.49 -14.97
N THR A 53 1.05 24.93 -15.07
CA THR A 53 0.03 24.21 -15.87
C THR A 53 0.40 24.13 -17.35
N ARG A 54 1.05 25.17 -17.92
CA ARG A 54 1.57 25.11 -19.28
C ARG A 54 2.62 24.00 -19.43
N GLN A 55 3.61 23.95 -18.55
CA GLN A 55 4.65 22.91 -18.57
C GLN A 55 4.05 21.49 -18.45
N LEU A 56 3.06 21.31 -17.56
CA LEU A 56 2.37 20.03 -17.40
C LEU A 56 1.56 19.63 -18.64
N ILE A 57 0.93 20.60 -19.34
CA ILE A 57 0.21 20.37 -20.61
C ILE A 57 1.20 20.00 -21.72
N GLU A 58 2.28 20.77 -21.88
CA GLU A 58 3.33 20.52 -22.88
C GLU A 58 3.93 19.13 -22.72
N ARG A 59 4.08 18.65 -21.47
CA ARG A 59 4.57 17.31 -21.15
C ARG A 59 3.49 16.22 -21.33
N GLY A 60 2.21 16.60 -21.49
CA GLY A 60 1.11 15.65 -21.63
C GLY A 60 0.66 14.99 -20.32
N LEU A 61 0.95 15.60 -19.17
CA LEU A 61 0.56 15.09 -17.84
C LEU A 61 -0.84 15.55 -17.41
N ILE A 62 -1.31 16.66 -17.97
CA ILE A 62 -2.64 17.21 -17.79
C ILE A 62 -3.20 17.71 -19.12
N LYS A 63 -4.50 17.87 -19.20
CA LYS A 63 -5.18 18.45 -20.37
C LYS A 63 -6.30 19.37 -19.99
N GLU A 64 -6.61 20.31 -20.90
CA GLU A 64 -7.77 21.18 -20.80
C GLU A 64 -9.02 20.45 -21.27
N VAL A 65 -10.12 20.71 -20.58
CA VAL A 65 -11.46 20.21 -20.93
C VAL A 65 -12.49 21.32 -20.83
N ASP A 66 -13.47 21.31 -21.72
CA ASP A 66 -14.59 22.26 -21.65
C ASP A 66 -15.49 21.92 -20.46
N GLN A 67 -15.85 22.93 -19.69
CA GLN A 67 -16.82 22.77 -18.62
C GLN A 67 -18.25 22.75 -19.17
N GLN A 68 -19.10 21.86 -18.66
CA GLN A 68 -20.54 21.92 -18.88
C GLN A 68 -21.12 23.23 -18.36
N ALA A 69 -22.13 23.76 -19.07
CA ALA A 69 -22.69 25.08 -18.91
C ALA A 69 -22.95 25.51 -17.46
N SER A 70 -22.35 26.62 -17.03
CA SER A 70 -22.80 27.38 -15.87
C SER A 70 -23.67 28.54 -16.33
N THR A 71 -24.70 28.82 -15.58
CA THR A 71 -25.63 29.94 -15.79
C THR A 71 -24.91 31.28 -15.62
N GLY A 72 -24.48 31.91 -16.73
CA GLY A 72 -24.12 33.33 -16.77
C GLY A 72 -22.66 33.67 -16.41
N GLY A 73 -21.70 33.44 -17.33
CA GLY A 73 -20.31 33.92 -17.23
C GLY A 73 -19.43 33.31 -18.33
N ARG A 74 -18.25 33.95 -18.59
CA ARG A 74 -17.24 33.44 -19.54
C ARG A 74 -16.84 32.01 -19.05
N ARG A 75 -17.02 31.00 -19.89
CA ARG A 75 -16.69 29.58 -19.61
C ARG A 75 -15.25 29.49 -19.13
N ALA A 76 -15.03 29.08 -17.89
CA ALA A 76 -13.69 28.80 -17.38
C ALA A 76 -13.22 27.45 -17.94
N ILE A 77 -12.03 27.43 -18.55
CA ILE A 77 -11.37 26.20 -18.99
C ILE A 77 -10.97 25.42 -17.75
N SER A 78 -11.42 24.19 -17.66
CA SER A 78 -11.05 23.26 -16.59
C SER A 78 -9.89 22.36 -17.00
N ILE A 79 -9.16 21.87 -16.03
CA ILE A 79 -7.98 21.03 -16.20
C ILE A 79 -8.21 19.70 -15.48
N ILE A 80 -7.82 18.62 -16.13
CA ILE A 80 -7.78 17.26 -15.57
C ILE A 80 -6.43 16.61 -15.82
N THR A 81 -6.10 15.57 -15.06
CA THR A 81 -4.93 14.73 -15.35
C THR A 81 -5.12 13.95 -16.64
N GLU A 82 -4.04 13.83 -17.45
CA GLU A 82 -3.98 12.88 -18.54
C GLU A 82 -3.32 11.58 -18.04
N THR A 83 -4.08 10.51 -18.01
CA THR A 83 -3.66 9.27 -17.33
C THR A 83 -3.12 8.21 -18.27
N ARG A 84 -3.37 8.31 -19.58
CA ARG A 84 -3.10 7.23 -20.55
C ARG A 84 -1.73 7.32 -21.22
N ASN A 85 -1.11 8.50 -21.26
CA ASN A 85 0.15 8.71 -21.95
C ASN A 85 1.33 8.04 -21.25
N PHE A 86 1.23 7.86 -19.93
CA PHE A 86 2.30 7.37 -19.09
C PHE A 86 1.92 6.07 -18.40
N GLN A 87 2.86 5.15 -18.35
CA GLN A 87 2.69 3.86 -17.68
C GLN A 87 3.81 3.63 -16.68
N ALA A 88 3.52 2.84 -15.66
CA ALA A 88 4.49 2.33 -14.71
C ALA A 88 4.32 0.84 -14.50
N ILE A 89 5.41 0.13 -14.24
CA ILE A 89 5.38 -1.28 -13.89
C ILE A 89 5.42 -1.40 -12.36
N GLY A 90 4.36 -1.99 -11.81
CA GLY A 90 4.34 -2.47 -10.43
C GLY A 90 4.77 -3.92 -10.38
N VAL A 91 5.63 -4.25 -9.44
CA VAL A 91 6.13 -5.60 -9.19
C VAL A 91 5.88 -5.97 -7.74
N ARG A 92 5.15 -7.05 -7.49
CA ARG A 92 5.02 -7.66 -6.17
C ARG A 92 5.88 -8.92 -6.10
N LEU A 93 6.93 -8.86 -5.30
CA LEU A 93 7.80 -9.99 -5.05
C LEU A 93 7.23 -10.78 -3.86
N GLY A 94 6.58 -11.90 -4.15
CA GLY A 94 6.03 -12.82 -3.15
C GLY A 94 7.06 -13.83 -2.65
N ARG A 95 6.60 -14.88 -1.99
CA ARG A 95 7.48 -15.96 -1.49
C ARG A 95 7.84 -16.98 -2.58
N HIS A 96 6.92 -17.29 -3.47
CA HIS A 96 7.05 -18.32 -4.48
C HIS A 96 6.71 -17.82 -5.89
N ASP A 97 6.22 -16.61 -5.98
CA ASP A 97 5.71 -15.99 -7.19
C ASP A 97 6.07 -14.51 -7.23
N THR A 98 6.13 -13.98 -8.42
CA THR A 98 6.22 -12.54 -8.70
C THR A 98 5.04 -12.15 -9.56
N THR A 99 4.35 -11.08 -9.20
CA THR A 99 3.29 -10.48 -10.01
C THR A 99 3.81 -9.19 -10.61
N LEU A 100 3.73 -9.06 -11.93
CA LEU A 100 4.05 -7.83 -12.66
C LEU A 100 2.78 -7.26 -13.26
N THR A 101 2.53 -5.99 -13.06
CA THR A 101 1.36 -5.32 -13.61
C THR A 101 1.78 -3.99 -14.23
N LEU A 102 1.35 -3.75 -15.48
CA LEU A 102 1.48 -2.47 -16.15
C LEU A 102 0.26 -1.62 -15.82
N TYR A 103 0.48 -0.46 -15.21
CA TYR A 103 -0.56 0.50 -14.84
C TYR A 103 -0.47 1.76 -15.67
N ASP A 104 -1.63 2.39 -15.97
CA ASP A 104 -1.68 3.79 -16.33
C ASP A 104 -1.73 4.68 -15.07
N LEU A 105 -1.66 6.01 -15.23
CA LEU A 105 -1.68 6.93 -14.07
C LEU A 105 -3.02 7.00 -13.34
N SER A 106 -4.11 6.40 -13.90
CA SER A 106 -5.39 6.25 -13.20
C SER A 106 -5.45 5.00 -12.30
N SER A 107 -4.36 4.27 -12.15
CA SER A 107 -4.29 2.96 -11.47
C SER A 107 -4.96 1.80 -12.20
N LYS A 108 -5.35 1.99 -13.44
CA LYS A 108 -5.93 0.90 -14.25
C LYS A 108 -4.84 -0.07 -14.68
N ALA A 109 -5.03 -1.35 -14.36
CA ALA A 109 -4.19 -2.42 -14.87
C ALA A 109 -4.44 -2.61 -16.38
N ILE A 110 -3.37 -2.49 -17.17
CA ILE A 110 -3.37 -2.66 -18.63
C ILE A 110 -2.97 -4.08 -19.01
N ALA A 111 -2.04 -4.66 -18.27
CA ALA A 111 -1.57 -6.03 -18.42
C ALA A 111 -1.08 -6.54 -17.05
N GLU A 112 -1.23 -7.84 -16.83
CA GLU A 112 -0.72 -8.50 -15.62
C GLU A 112 -0.22 -9.89 -15.97
N GLU A 113 0.92 -10.27 -15.39
CA GLU A 113 1.54 -11.58 -15.55
C GLU A 113 2.09 -12.08 -14.22
N HIS A 114 2.08 -13.40 -14.05
CA HIS A 114 2.58 -14.09 -12.87
C HIS A 114 3.71 -15.03 -13.24
N TYR A 115 4.82 -14.92 -12.52
CA TYR A 115 6.00 -15.75 -12.74
C TYR A 115 6.38 -16.49 -11.46
N PRO A 116 6.78 -17.77 -11.55
CA PRO A 116 7.35 -18.48 -10.41
C PRO A 116 8.70 -17.87 -10.05
N LEU A 117 9.03 -17.86 -8.77
CA LEU A 117 10.34 -17.45 -8.29
C LEU A 117 11.29 -18.66 -8.26
N PRO A 118 12.53 -18.50 -8.76
CA PRO A 118 13.55 -19.53 -8.69
C PRO A 118 14.11 -19.72 -7.27
N GLU A 119 15.05 -20.62 -7.14
CA GLU A 119 15.76 -20.87 -5.88
C GLU A 119 16.51 -19.64 -5.33
N ARG A 120 16.67 -19.55 -4.10
CA ARG A 120 16.59 -18.51 -3.06
C ARG A 120 17.95 -17.97 -2.62
N THR A 121 18.82 -17.57 -3.53
CA THR A 121 19.92 -16.68 -3.19
C THR A 121 19.61 -15.26 -3.68
N GLN A 122 20.21 -14.25 -3.06
CA GLN A 122 20.05 -12.86 -3.49
C GLN A 122 20.40 -12.69 -4.97
N GLU A 123 21.53 -13.27 -5.41
CA GLU A 123 22.04 -13.16 -6.78
C GLU A 123 21.10 -13.80 -7.81
N THR A 124 20.64 -15.04 -7.56
CA THR A 124 19.69 -15.72 -8.45
C THR A 124 18.36 -15.02 -8.53
N LEU A 125 17.89 -14.44 -7.41
CA LEU A 125 16.64 -13.70 -7.35
C LEU A 125 16.75 -12.37 -8.10
N GLU A 126 17.85 -11.63 -7.94
CA GLU A 126 18.07 -10.38 -8.68
C GLU A 126 18.11 -10.63 -10.19
N HIS A 127 18.88 -11.60 -10.61
CA HIS A 127 19.00 -11.95 -12.04
C HIS A 127 17.64 -12.40 -12.63
N ALA A 128 16.91 -13.24 -11.92
CA ALA A 128 15.57 -13.66 -12.34
C ALA A 128 14.60 -12.48 -12.42
N LEU A 129 14.59 -11.61 -11.42
CA LEU A 129 13.72 -10.44 -11.38
C LEU A 129 13.99 -9.47 -12.55
N LEU A 130 15.26 -9.15 -12.78
CA LEU A 130 15.67 -8.28 -13.91
C LEU A 130 15.25 -8.86 -15.26
N ASN A 131 15.44 -10.16 -15.47
CA ASN A 131 15.06 -10.83 -16.72
C ASN A 131 13.52 -10.89 -16.88
N THR A 132 12.79 -11.19 -15.80
CA THR A 132 11.33 -11.24 -15.82
C THR A 132 10.73 -9.87 -16.15
N ILE A 133 11.29 -8.78 -15.56
CA ILE A 133 10.85 -7.42 -15.90
C ILE A 133 11.15 -7.09 -17.35
N ALA A 134 12.34 -7.44 -17.87
CA ALA A 134 12.69 -7.20 -19.27
C ALA A 134 11.73 -7.93 -20.21
N GLN A 135 11.45 -9.20 -19.96
CA GLN A 135 10.49 -9.99 -20.72
C GLN A 135 9.07 -9.39 -20.67
N PHE A 136 8.63 -8.94 -19.51
CA PHE A 136 7.33 -8.30 -19.36
C PHE A 136 7.23 -6.99 -20.16
N ILE A 137 8.30 -6.18 -20.19
CA ILE A 137 8.36 -4.96 -21.03
C ILE A 137 8.19 -5.32 -22.51
N GLU A 138 8.87 -6.36 -22.98
CA GLU A 138 8.74 -6.83 -24.39
C GLU A 138 7.31 -7.27 -24.70
N ILE A 139 6.69 -8.06 -23.82
CA ILE A 139 5.29 -8.49 -23.96
C ILE A 139 4.34 -7.29 -24.04
N CYS A 140 4.61 -6.26 -23.23
CA CYS A 140 3.77 -5.07 -23.13
C CYS A 140 4.11 -3.97 -24.13
N GLN A 141 5.13 -4.11 -24.98
CA GLN A 141 5.66 -3.04 -25.85
C GLN A 141 4.60 -2.29 -26.64
N ARG A 142 3.58 -2.98 -27.16
CA ARG A 142 2.48 -2.34 -27.93
C ARG A 142 1.46 -1.58 -27.06
N LYS A 143 1.51 -1.76 -25.73
CA LYS A 143 0.59 -1.13 -24.76
C LYS A 143 1.26 0.03 -24.01
N ILE A 144 2.57 0.17 -24.14
CA ILE A 144 3.36 1.22 -23.52
C ILE A 144 3.46 2.39 -24.49
N HIS A 145 3.01 3.58 -24.05
CA HIS A 145 3.29 4.84 -24.72
C HIS A 145 4.60 5.43 -24.17
N GLU A 146 4.66 5.65 -22.87
CA GLU A 146 5.87 6.08 -22.20
C GLU A 146 5.96 5.43 -20.81
N LEU A 147 6.95 4.57 -20.61
CA LEU A 147 7.22 3.92 -19.33
C LEU A 147 8.08 4.85 -18.47
N ILE A 148 7.53 5.31 -17.33
CA ILE A 148 8.16 6.34 -16.50
C ILE A 148 8.82 5.81 -15.23
N ALA A 149 8.41 4.65 -14.74
CA ALA A 149 8.95 4.08 -13.51
C ALA A 149 8.74 2.58 -13.40
N ILE A 150 9.61 1.94 -12.61
CA ILE A 150 9.43 0.57 -12.12
C ILE A 150 9.42 0.62 -10.59
N SER A 151 8.45 -0.04 -9.97
CA SER A 151 8.34 -0.08 -8.52
C SER A 151 8.17 -1.51 -8.03
N VAL A 152 8.94 -1.89 -7.00
CA VAL A 152 8.94 -3.25 -6.44
C VAL A 152 8.48 -3.20 -4.99
N ILE A 153 7.53 -4.04 -4.62
CA ILE A 153 7.16 -4.28 -3.22
C ILE A 153 7.47 -5.70 -2.81
N LEU A 154 7.91 -5.86 -1.57
CA LEU A 154 8.31 -7.15 -1.02
C LEU A 154 8.11 -7.21 0.51
N PRO A 155 8.01 -8.41 1.09
CA PRO A 155 8.07 -8.58 2.54
C PRO A 155 9.49 -8.41 3.05
N GLY A 156 9.67 -7.78 4.20
CA GLY A 156 10.98 -7.63 4.85
C GLY A 156 11.32 -6.19 5.25
N LEU A 157 12.57 -5.95 5.59
CA LEU A 157 13.04 -4.63 5.99
C LEU A 157 13.63 -3.89 4.79
N VAL A 158 12.95 -2.85 4.38
CA VAL A 158 13.31 -2.02 3.22
C VAL A 158 13.61 -0.61 3.69
N ASP A 159 14.74 -0.10 3.26
CA ASP A 159 15.08 1.32 3.38
C ASP A 159 14.63 2.02 2.08
N PRO A 160 13.51 2.77 2.12
CA PRO A 160 12.94 3.36 0.91
C PRO A 160 13.72 4.58 0.38
N GLU A 161 14.60 5.18 1.22
CA GLU A 161 15.41 6.34 0.82
C GLU A 161 16.65 5.90 0.05
N SER A 162 17.35 4.88 0.55
CA SER A 162 18.52 4.33 -0.13
C SER A 162 18.19 3.28 -1.19
N GLY A 163 16.96 2.80 -1.26
CA GLY A 163 16.56 1.74 -2.18
C GLY A 163 17.14 0.36 -1.85
N VAL A 164 17.58 0.17 -0.59
CA VAL A 164 18.29 -1.03 -0.13
C VAL A 164 17.39 -1.93 0.68
N ILE A 165 17.41 -3.23 0.37
CA ILE A 165 16.76 -4.26 1.15
C ILE A 165 17.74 -4.77 2.21
N ARG A 166 17.39 -4.58 3.50
CA ARG A 166 18.21 -4.98 4.65
C ARG A 166 17.95 -6.42 5.09
N TYR A 167 16.72 -6.88 4.94
CA TYR A 167 16.29 -8.21 5.34
C TYR A 167 15.11 -8.67 4.49
N MET A 168 15.08 -9.94 4.16
CA MET A 168 13.95 -10.59 3.50
C MET A 168 13.68 -11.96 4.14
N PRO A 169 12.43 -12.31 4.49
CA PRO A 169 12.13 -13.61 5.07
C PRO A 169 12.54 -14.75 4.14
N HIS A 170 13.19 -15.77 4.69
CA HIS A 170 13.60 -17.00 4.00
C HIS A 170 14.68 -16.85 2.90
N ILE A 171 15.27 -15.69 2.76
CA ILE A 171 16.38 -15.43 1.83
C ILE A 171 17.46 -14.69 2.59
N LYS A 172 18.70 -15.16 2.49
CA LYS A 172 19.83 -14.44 3.05
C LYS A 172 20.13 -13.24 2.16
N VAL A 173 19.86 -12.05 2.67
CA VAL A 173 20.08 -10.78 1.99
C VAL A 173 21.12 -9.98 2.77
N GLU A 174 22.10 -9.43 2.06
CA GLU A 174 23.14 -8.57 2.62
C GLU A 174 23.14 -7.22 1.91
N ASN A 175 22.38 -6.25 2.45
CA ASN A 175 22.29 -4.88 1.92
C ASN A 175 22.08 -4.85 0.38
N TRP A 176 21.03 -5.50 -0.07
CA TRP A 176 20.73 -5.62 -1.50
C TRP A 176 20.26 -4.29 -2.09
N GLY A 177 21.10 -3.65 -2.92
CA GLY A 177 20.83 -2.39 -3.63
C GLY A 177 19.93 -2.59 -4.83
N LEU A 178 18.69 -3.03 -4.61
CA LEU A 178 17.77 -3.40 -5.70
C LEU A 178 17.43 -2.21 -6.62
N VAL A 179 17.23 -1.01 -6.06
CA VAL A 179 16.92 0.18 -6.88
C VAL A 179 18.08 0.47 -7.83
N GLU A 180 19.33 0.47 -7.36
CA GLU A 180 20.50 0.69 -8.20
C GLU A 180 20.60 -0.33 -9.35
N ALA A 181 20.36 -1.61 -9.05
CA ALA A 181 20.37 -2.68 -10.06
C ALA A 181 19.30 -2.46 -11.14
N LEU A 182 18.08 -2.08 -10.73
CA LEU A 182 16.97 -1.78 -11.63
C LEU A 182 17.26 -0.54 -12.49
N GLU A 183 17.70 0.57 -11.90
CA GLU A 183 18.01 1.81 -12.61
C GLU A 183 19.16 1.65 -13.58
N LYS A 184 20.20 0.89 -13.20
CA LYS A 184 21.31 0.54 -14.07
C LYS A 184 20.85 -0.24 -15.31
N ARG A 185 19.92 -1.19 -15.13
CA ARG A 185 19.43 -2.09 -16.21
C ARG A 185 18.44 -1.41 -17.12
N PHE A 186 17.48 -0.66 -16.57
CA PHE A 186 16.32 -0.16 -17.32
C PHE A 186 16.40 1.32 -17.67
N LYS A 187 17.29 2.08 -17.03
CA LYS A 187 17.44 3.55 -17.20
C LYS A 187 16.13 4.31 -16.89
N LEU A 188 15.37 3.82 -15.93
CA LEU A 188 14.13 4.38 -15.45
C LEU A 188 14.24 4.67 -13.96
N THR A 189 13.46 5.62 -13.46
CA THR A 189 13.33 5.85 -12.01
C THR A 189 12.71 4.63 -11.35
N CYS A 190 13.33 4.12 -10.28
CA CYS A 190 12.89 2.93 -9.61
C CYS A 190 12.59 3.18 -8.14
N PHE A 191 11.61 2.44 -7.62
CA PHE A 191 11.20 2.51 -6.21
C PHE A 191 11.14 1.12 -5.60
N VAL A 192 11.39 1.04 -4.30
CA VAL A 192 11.18 -0.18 -3.52
C VAL A 192 10.43 0.13 -2.24
N GLY A 193 9.57 -0.78 -1.79
CA GLY A 193 8.78 -0.61 -0.58
C GLY A 193 8.38 -1.91 0.09
N HIS A 194 7.94 -1.80 1.34
CA HIS A 194 7.38 -2.92 2.08
C HIS A 194 5.93 -3.17 1.64
N ASP A 195 5.55 -4.41 1.44
CA ASP A 195 4.27 -4.80 0.85
C ASP A 195 3.04 -4.31 1.64
N ILE A 196 3.02 -4.43 2.99
CA ILE A 196 1.88 -4.00 3.81
C ILE A 196 1.76 -2.46 3.84
N ARG A 197 2.87 -1.75 4.01
CA ARG A 197 2.87 -0.28 4.02
C ARG A 197 2.47 0.28 2.66
N SER A 198 2.92 -0.35 1.61
CA SER A 198 2.54 0.03 0.24
C SER A 198 1.07 -0.28 -0.05
N LEU A 199 0.51 -1.36 0.53
CA LEU A 199 -0.93 -1.64 0.45
C LEU A 199 -1.75 -0.60 1.21
N ALA A 200 -1.30 -0.15 2.39
CA ALA A 200 -1.98 0.94 3.11
C ALA A 200 -1.99 2.24 2.29
N LEU A 201 -0.89 2.53 1.62
CA LEU A 201 -0.80 3.67 0.72
C LEU A 201 -1.72 3.50 -0.51
N ALA A 202 -1.85 2.28 -1.04
CA ALA A 202 -2.78 1.99 -2.13
C ALA A 202 -4.25 2.16 -1.69
N GLU A 203 -4.63 1.71 -0.50
CA GLU A 203 -5.97 1.92 0.05
C GLU A 203 -6.28 3.41 0.26
N HIS A 204 -5.28 4.20 0.64
CA HIS A 204 -5.42 5.65 0.76
C HIS A 204 -5.60 6.34 -0.60
N TYR A 205 -4.92 5.90 -1.66
CA TYR A 205 -5.05 6.53 -2.97
C TYR A 205 -6.19 5.97 -3.83
N PHE A 206 -6.51 4.69 -3.71
CA PHE A 206 -7.36 3.99 -4.68
C PHE A 206 -8.44 3.12 -4.04
N GLY A 207 -8.42 2.93 -2.71
CA GLY A 207 -9.25 1.95 -2.03
C GLY A 207 -10.15 2.50 -0.94
N ALA A 208 -10.30 1.74 0.12
CA ALA A 208 -11.29 1.96 1.18
C ALA A 208 -11.03 3.20 2.07
N SER A 209 -9.83 3.80 2.01
CA SER A 209 -9.48 4.95 2.86
C SER A 209 -9.15 6.23 2.08
N GLN A 210 -9.69 6.38 0.86
CA GLN A 210 -9.53 7.60 0.05
C GLN A 210 -10.17 8.85 0.68
N ASP A 211 -11.16 8.67 1.51
CA ASP A 211 -11.99 9.70 2.14
C ASP A 211 -11.46 10.16 3.50
N CYS A 212 -10.27 9.75 3.89
CA CYS A 212 -9.69 10.09 5.20
C CYS A 212 -8.17 10.31 5.12
N GLU A 213 -7.66 11.17 6.01
CA GLU A 213 -6.25 11.50 6.13
C GLU A 213 -5.49 10.59 7.11
N ASP A 214 -6.23 9.97 8.04
CA ASP A 214 -5.67 9.11 9.08
C ASP A 214 -6.33 7.74 9.05
N SER A 215 -5.57 6.71 8.72
CA SER A 215 -6.09 5.33 8.66
C SER A 215 -5.07 4.29 9.08
N ILE A 216 -5.57 3.16 9.54
CA ILE A 216 -4.75 1.98 9.84
C ILE A 216 -5.25 0.84 8.97
N LEU A 217 -4.36 0.30 8.14
CA LEU A 217 -4.59 -0.97 7.45
C LEU A 217 -3.96 -2.10 8.26
N VAL A 218 -4.72 -3.13 8.56
CA VAL A 218 -4.24 -4.39 9.17
C VAL A 218 -4.38 -5.50 8.14
N ARG A 219 -3.26 -6.13 7.79
CA ARG A 219 -3.25 -7.26 6.86
C ARG A 219 -2.95 -8.55 7.59
N VAL A 220 -3.81 -9.54 7.38
CA VAL A 220 -3.63 -10.93 7.80
C VAL A 220 -3.37 -11.80 6.58
N HIS A 221 -2.18 -12.40 6.53
CA HIS A 221 -1.79 -13.32 5.46
C HIS A 221 -0.82 -14.37 6.03
N ARG A 222 0.39 -14.51 5.49
CA ARG A 222 1.44 -15.38 6.03
C ARG A 222 2.01 -14.88 7.34
N GLY A 223 2.00 -13.56 7.53
CA GLY A 223 2.23 -12.85 8.77
C GLY A 223 1.09 -11.86 9.00
N THR A 224 1.16 -11.14 10.11
CA THR A 224 0.20 -10.11 10.47
C THR A 224 0.96 -8.80 10.69
N GLY A 225 0.52 -7.73 10.05
CA GLY A 225 1.17 -6.43 10.18
C GLY A 225 0.22 -5.28 9.88
N ALA A 226 0.66 -4.06 10.12
CA ALA A 226 -0.11 -2.85 9.85
C ALA A 226 0.65 -1.85 8.98
N GLY A 227 -0.11 -1.09 8.20
CA GLY A 227 0.34 0.14 7.57
C GLY A 227 -0.46 1.30 8.13
N ILE A 228 0.20 2.40 8.48
CA ILE A 228 -0.42 3.55 9.15
C ILE A 228 -0.29 4.76 8.23
N ILE A 229 -1.41 5.38 7.90
CA ILE A 229 -1.48 6.67 7.23
C ILE A 229 -1.76 7.72 8.29
N SER A 230 -1.00 8.80 8.30
CA SER A 230 -1.22 9.94 9.17
C SER A 230 -1.00 11.25 8.42
N ASN A 231 -1.99 12.15 8.47
CA ASN A 231 -2.03 13.38 7.68
C ASN A 231 -1.79 13.12 6.18
N GLY A 232 -2.46 12.11 5.62
CA GLY A 232 -2.34 11.71 4.21
C GLY A 232 -0.99 11.12 3.81
N ARG A 233 -0.13 10.75 4.77
CA ARG A 233 1.20 10.23 4.52
C ARG A 233 1.43 8.90 5.21
N ILE A 234 2.14 8.00 4.54
CA ILE A 234 2.55 6.75 5.17
C ILE A 234 3.53 7.03 6.32
N PHE A 235 3.22 6.52 7.51
CA PHE A 235 4.09 6.60 8.65
C PHE A 235 5.19 5.53 8.55
N ILE A 236 6.45 5.94 8.51
CA ILE A 236 7.59 5.05 8.27
C ILE A 236 8.55 4.91 9.47
N GLY A 237 8.38 5.73 10.51
CA GLY A 237 9.26 5.69 11.69
C GLY A 237 10.74 5.97 11.36
N ARG A 238 11.61 5.75 12.34
CA ARG A 238 13.03 6.11 12.23
C ARG A 238 13.79 5.28 11.19
N ASN A 239 13.51 3.98 11.10
CA ASN A 239 14.26 3.04 10.25
C ASN A 239 13.41 2.50 9.11
N GLY A 240 12.32 3.18 8.75
CA GLY A 240 11.42 2.70 7.72
C GLY A 240 10.57 1.49 8.12
N ASN A 241 10.63 1.02 9.37
CA ASN A 241 10.00 -0.22 9.82
C ASN A 241 9.07 0.06 10.99
N VAL A 242 7.77 0.16 10.69
CA VAL A 242 6.69 0.34 11.66
C VAL A 242 5.53 -0.57 11.30
N GLY A 243 4.61 -0.74 12.26
CA GLY A 243 3.41 -1.52 12.02
C GLY A 243 3.58 -3.02 12.26
N GLU A 244 4.65 -3.44 12.93
CA GLU A 244 4.94 -4.84 13.29
C GLU A 244 4.01 -5.35 14.42
N ILE A 245 2.70 -5.10 14.28
CA ILE A 245 1.68 -5.47 15.27
C ILE A 245 1.54 -6.99 15.45
N GLY A 246 1.98 -7.76 14.47
CA GLY A 246 2.03 -9.21 14.53
C GLY A 246 2.90 -9.74 15.66
N HIS A 247 3.85 -8.94 16.15
CA HIS A 247 4.74 -9.29 17.24
C HIS A 247 4.31 -8.74 18.62
N ILE A 248 3.13 -8.11 18.71
CA ILE A 248 2.50 -7.80 19.99
C ILE A 248 2.03 -9.09 20.65
N GLN A 249 2.41 -9.31 21.90
CA GLN A 249 2.00 -10.47 22.68
C GLN A 249 0.50 -10.38 23.01
N VAL A 250 -0.28 -11.34 22.58
CA VAL A 250 -1.73 -11.46 22.83
C VAL A 250 -2.09 -12.69 23.68
N GLU A 251 -1.20 -13.67 23.74
CA GLU A 251 -1.30 -14.88 24.57
C GLU A 251 0.01 -15.12 25.35
N PRO A 252 0.11 -14.72 26.62
CA PRO A 252 1.35 -14.83 27.39
C PRO A 252 1.92 -16.26 27.50
N LEU A 253 1.06 -17.27 27.44
CA LEU A 253 1.43 -18.71 27.47
C LEU A 253 1.30 -19.35 26.07
N GLY A 254 1.24 -18.55 25.02
CA GLY A 254 1.07 -19.03 23.64
C GLY A 254 2.35 -19.60 23.03
N GLU A 255 2.27 -19.99 21.78
CA GLU A 255 3.37 -20.58 21.02
C GLU A 255 4.56 -19.63 20.82
N ARG A 256 5.74 -20.23 20.63
CA ARG A 256 6.96 -19.46 20.33
C ARG A 256 6.86 -18.84 18.94
N CYS A 257 7.03 -17.54 18.86
CA CYS A 257 7.12 -16.79 17.60
C CYS A 257 8.55 -16.87 17.01
N HIS A 258 8.66 -16.80 15.69
CA HIS A 258 9.96 -16.76 15.02
C HIS A 258 10.82 -15.53 15.41
N CYS A 259 10.20 -14.43 15.91
CA CYS A 259 10.91 -13.29 16.44
C CYS A 259 11.64 -13.57 17.77
N GLY A 260 11.44 -14.75 18.35
CA GLY A 260 12.02 -15.16 19.63
C GLY A 260 11.10 -14.98 20.85
N ASN A 261 10.03 -14.20 20.72
CA ASN A 261 9.02 -13.98 21.75
C ASN A 261 7.96 -15.09 21.76
N PHE A 262 7.04 -15.08 22.74
CA PHE A 262 5.96 -16.04 22.88
C PHE A 262 4.60 -15.37 22.77
N GLY A 263 3.62 -16.09 22.17
CA GLY A 263 2.23 -15.66 22.08
C GLY A 263 1.99 -14.36 21.33
N CYS A 264 2.82 -14.09 20.32
CA CYS A 264 2.63 -12.97 19.42
C CYS A 264 1.32 -13.12 18.62
N LEU A 265 0.68 -12.02 18.24
CA LEU A 265 -0.52 -12.02 17.41
C LEU A 265 -0.37 -12.90 16.17
N GLU A 266 0.79 -12.90 15.54
CA GLU A 266 1.07 -13.69 14.35
C GLU A 266 0.94 -15.20 14.59
N THR A 267 1.28 -15.69 15.79
CA THR A 267 1.16 -17.13 16.12
C THR A 267 -0.29 -17.62 16.24
N VAL A 268 -1.25 -16.70 16.31
CA VAL A 268 -2.69 -17.04 16.40
C VAL A 268 -3.52 -16.50 15.24
N ALA A 269 -3.06 -15.46 14.54
CA ALA A 269 -3.84 -14.77 13.51
C ALA A 269 -3.31 -14.95 12.08
N ALA A 270 -2.06 -15.40 11.87
CA ALA A 270 -1.57 -15.68 10.51
C ALA A 270 -2.32 -16.88 9.89
N ASN A 271 -2.46 -16.90 8.56
CA ASN A 271 -3.19 -17.96 7.85
C ASN A 271 -2.73 -19.37 8.27
N ALA A 272 -1.40 -19.58 8.35
CA ALA A 272 -0.84 -20.87 8.77
C ALA A 272 -1.24 -21.27 10.19
N ALA A 273 -1.32 -20.32 11.11
CA ALA A 273 -1.74 -20.56 12.49
C ALA A 273 -3.23 -20.94 12.55
N ILE A 274 -4.08 -20.24 11.79
CA ILE A 274 -5.51 -20.56 11.67
C ILE A 274 -5.71 -21.94 11.07
N GLU A 275 -5.02 -22.25 9.96
CA GLU A 275 -5.07 -23.55 9.28
C GLU A 275 -4.62 -24.69 10.22
N HIS A 276 -3.53 -24.46 10.98
CA HIS A 276 -3.03 -25.42 11.96
C HIS A 276 -4.03 -25.65 13.10
N ARG A 277 -4.61 -24.57 13.64
CA ARG A 277 -5.61 -24.67 14.72
C ARG A 277 -6.84 -25.47 14.29
N VAL A 278 -7.39 -25.21 13.10
CA VAL A 278 -8.55 -25.93 12.57
C VAL A 278 -8.19 -27.41 12.37
N ARG A 279 -7.03 -27.72 11.78
CA ARG A 279 -6.58 -29.11 11.59
C ARG A 279 -6.48 -29.86 12.91
N HIS A 280 -5.85 -29.24 13.92
CA HIS A 280 -5.70 -29.84 15.24
C HIS A 280 -7.05 -30.15 15.90
N LEU A 281 -8.03 -29.26 15.81
CA LEU A 281 -9.38 -29.49 16.33
C LEU A 281 -10.10 -30.64 15.60
N LEU A 282 -9.95 -30.72 14.28
CA LEU A 282 -10.49 -31.86 13.48
C LEU A 282 -9.85 -33.18 13.88
N GLU A 283 -8.55 -33.22 14.14
CA GLU A 283 -7.83 -34.42 14.65
C GLU A 283 -8.30 -34.83 16.04
N GLN A 284 -8.77 -33.88 16.85
CA GLN A 284 -9.41 -34.13 18.15
C GLN A 284 -10.88 -34.62 18.04
N GLY A 285 -11.43 -34.72 16.83
CA GLY A 285 -12.78 -35.21 16.58
C GLY A 285 -13.87 -34.17 16.52
N TYR A 286 -13.54 -32.86 16.51
CA TYR A 286 -14.51 -31.82 16.31
C TYR A 286 -15.12 -31.92 14.90
N GLN A 287 -16.43 -31.75 14.81
CA GLN A 287 -17.17 -31.83 13.54
C GLN A 287 -17.14 -30.51 12.82
N SER A 288 -16.86 -30.50 11.51
CA SER A 288 -16.87 -29.31 10.66
C SER A 288 -17.16 -29.70 9.20
N ARG A 289 -17.53 -28.71 8.41
CA ARG A 289 -17.58 -28.82 6.94
C ARG A 289 -16.18 -28.75 6.31
N VAL A 290 -15.18 -28.23 7.04
CA VAL A 290 -13.77 -28.26 6.66
C VAL A 290 -13.25 -29.69 6.87
N THR A 291 -12.46 -30.19 5.92
CA THR A 291 -11.87 -31.52 6.00
C THR A 291 -10.36 -31.45 6.25
N LEU A 292 -9.76 -32.50 6.82
CA LEU A 292 -8.32 -32.61 7.03
C LEU A 292 -7.51 -32.41 5.72
N GLY A 293 -8.10 -32.79 4.58
CA GLY A 293 -7.48 -32.62 3.25
C GLY A 293 -7.55 -31.20 2.70
N ASP A 294 -8.44 -30.36 3.22
CA ASP A 294 -8.65 -28.98 2.76
C ASP A 294 -8.83 -28.00 3.94
N CYS A 295 -7.77 -27.86 4.77
CA CYS A 295 -7.73 -26.91 5.89
C CYS A 295 -7.11 -25.58 5.48
N LYS A 296 -7.37 -25.10 4.25
CA LYS A 296 -6.87 -23.80 3.79
C LYS A 296 -7.78 -22.68 4.26
N ILE A 297 -7.19 -21.49 4.45
CA ILE A 297 -7.92 -20.31 4.96
C ILE A 297 -9.19 -20.01 4.15
N GLY A 298 -9.14 -20.14 2.82
CA GLY A 298 -10.31 -19.93 1.97
C GLY A 298 -11.44 -20.94 2.22
N ALA A 299 -11.12 -22.22 2.50
CA ALA A 299 -12.11 -23.23 2.87
C ALA A 299 -12.71 -22.95 4.25
N ILE A 300 -11.88 -22.52 5.21
CA ILE A 300 -12.30 -22.14 6.56
C ILE A 300 -13.26 -20.94 6.50
N CYS A 301 -12.91 -19.89 5.77
CA CYS A 301 -13.78 -18.71 5.58
C CYS A 301 -15.12 -19.07 4.93
N LYS A 302 -15.11 -19.93 3.91
CA LYS A 302 -16.33 -20.43 3.27
C LYS A 302 -17.21 -21.23 4.23
N ALA A 303 -16.61 -22.05 5.08
CA ALA A 303 -17.34 -22.82 6.10
C ALA A 303 -17.95 -21.87 7.15
N ALA A 304 -17.19 -20.90 7.66
CA ALA A 304 -17.69 -19.89 8.60
C ALA A 304 -18.89 -19.11 8.03
N ASN A 305 -18.83 -18.68 6.78
CA ASN A 305 -19.94 -18.00 6.10
C ASN A 305 -21.20 -18.87 5.95
N LYS A 306 -21.05 -20.22 6.02
CA LYS A 306 -22.16 -21.18 6.01
C LYS A 306 -22.62 -21.58 7.42
N GLY A 307 -22.14 -20.90 8.47
CA GLY A 307 -22.51 -21.14 9.85
C GLY A 307 -21.88 -22.41 10.44
N ASP A 308 -20.75 -22.88 9.93
CA ASP A 308 -20.00 -23.97 10.53
C ASP A 308 -19.48 -23.58 11.91
N ALA A 309 -19.86 -24.31 12.95
CA ALA A 309 -19.59 -23.93 14.33
C ALA A 309 -18.09 -23.84 14.64
N LEU A 310 -17.29 -24.81 14.18
CA LEU A 310 -15.84 -24.84 14.39
C LEU A 310 -15.17 -23.66 13.68
N ALA A 311 -15.49 -23.46 12.41
CA ALA A 311 -14.89 -22.37 11.61
C ALA A 311 -15.28 -20.99 12.17
N CYS A 312 -16.53 -20.79 12.58
CA CYS A 312 -17.00 -19.57 13.23
C CYS A 312 -16.22 -19.30 14.52
N GLU A 313 -16.10 -20.29 15.41
CA GLU A 313 -15.38 -20.15 16.68
C GLU A 313 -13.92 -19.74 16.49
N VAL A 314 -13.22 -20.41 15.54
CA VAL A 314 -11.81 -20.07 15.25
C VAL A 314 -11.69 -18.65 14.67
N ILE A 315 -12.52 -18.27 13.70
CA ILE A 315 -12.48 -16.91 13.11
C ILE A 315 -12.85 -15.84 14.14
N GLU A 316 -13.84 -16.10 15.01
CA GLU A 316 -14.18 -15.17 16.10
C GLU A 316 -13.02 -15.00 17.10
N GLN A 317 -12.33 -16.10 17.46
CA GLN A 317 -11.16 -16.02 18.33
C GLN A 317 -10.07 -15.15 17.71
N VAL A 318 -9.75 -15.37 16.43
CA VAL A 318 -8.82 -14.53 15.68
C VAL A 318 -9.28 -13.07 15.66
N GLY A 319 -10.55 -12.82 15.39
CA GLY A 319 -11.16 -11.49 15.44
C GLY A 319 -10.99 -10.80 16.79
N ARG A 320 -11.13 -11.54 17.89
CA ARG A 320 -10.89 -11.01 19.25
C ARG A 320 -9.42 -10.62 19.48
N HIS A 321 -8.46 -11.43 19.02
CA HIS A 321 -7.04 -11.10 19.16
C HIS A 321 -6.64 -9.90 18.29
N LEU A 322 -7.13 -9.85 17.05
CA LEU A 322 -6.96 -8.70 16.16
C LEU A 322 -7.57 -7.44 16.78
N GLY A 323 -8.81 -7.52 17.27
CA GLY A 323 -9.53 -6.40 17.88
C GLY A 323 -8.82 -5.81 19.10
N LYS A 324 -8.23 -6.65 19.97
CA LYS A 324 -7.40 -6.20 21.08
C LYS A 324 -6.19 -5.39 20.60
N THR A 325 -5.48 -5.92 19.60
CA THR A 325 -4.28 -5.26 19.06
C THR A 325 -4.64 -3.98 18.30
N ILE A 326 -5.75 -4.00 17.56
CA ILE A 326 -6.27 -2.82 16.85
C ILE A 326 -6.69 -1.74 17.85
N ALA A 327 -7.30 -2.11 19.00
CA ALA A 327 -7.66 -1.14 20.03
C ALA A 327 -6.42 -0.42 20.62
N ILE A 328 -5.30 -1.12 20.76
CA ILE A 328 -4.02 -0.49 21.14
C ILE A 328 -3.60 0.53 20.08
N ALA A 329 -3.64 0.14 18.79
CA ALA A 329 -3.27 1.03 17.70
C ALA A 329 -4.22 2.25 17.60
N ILE A 330 -5.53 2.06 17.82
CA ILE A 330 -6.51 3.17 17.89
C ILE A 330 -6.13 4.14 19.02
N ASN A 331 -5.78 3.64 20.19
CA ASN A 331 -5.40 4.49 21.33
C ASN A 331 -4.09 5.26 21.09
N LEU A 332 -3.20 4.75 20.24
CA LEU A 332 -1.92 5.38 19.91
C LEU A 332 -2.03 6.41 18.76
N PHE A 333 -2.83 6.11 17.73
CA PHE A 333 -2.85 6.87 16.48
C PHE A 333 -4.15 7.62 16.21
N ASN A 334 -5.23 7.31 16.94
CA ASN A 334 -6.56 7.92 16.76
C ASN A 334 -7.00 8.03 15.29
N PRO A 335 -7.10 6.93 14.55
CA PRO A 335 -7.41 6.96 13.13
C PRO A 335 -8.88 7.31 12.86
N GLN A 336 -9.16 7.80 11.65
CA GLN A 336 -10.51 8.03 11.15
C GLN A 336 -11.14 6.74 10.58
N LYS A 337 -10.32 5.74 10.23
CA LYS A 337 -10.76 4.47 9.65
C LYS A 337 -9.76 3.33 9.91
N VAL A 338 -10.29 2.13 10.11
CA VAL A 338 -9.50 0.88 10.14
C VAL A 338 -9.89 0.01 8.96
N VAL A 339 -8.90 -0.44 8.19
CA VAL A 339 -9.09 -1.31 7.01
C VAL A 339 -8.49 -2.67 7.30
N ILE A 340 -9.26 -3.74 7.13
CA ILE A 340 -8.80 -5.13 7.30
C ILE A 340 -8.58 -5.75 5.93
N ALA A 341 -7.39 -6.31 5.71
CA ALA A 341 -6.98 -6.91 4.44
C ALA A 341 -6.48 -8.36 4.62
N GLY A 342 -6.44 -9.10 3.54
CA GLY A 342 -6.02 -10.50 3.49
C GLY A 342 -7.18 -11.46 3.25
N GLU A 343 -6.87 -12.74 3.08
CA GLU A 343 -7.87 -13.76 2.74
C GLU A 343 -8.95 -13.95 3.83
N ILE A 344 -8.61 -13.68 5.08
CA ILE A 344 -9.52 -13.82 6.22
C ILE A 344 -10.76 -12.91 6.12
N VAL A 345 -10.68 -11.79 5.37
CA VAL A 345 -11.83 -10.90 5.18
C VAL A 345 -12.95 -11.53 4.36
N GLU A 346 -12.72 -12.67 3.71
CA GLU A 346 -13.79 -13.45 3.11
C GLU A 346 -14.82 -13.92 4.15
N ALA A 347 -14.41 -14.04 5.42
CA ALA A 347 -15.31 -14.35 6.54
C ALA A 347 -15.76 -13.06 7.30
N GLU A 348 -15.90 -11.92 6.62
CA GLU A 348 -16.20 -10.62 7.25
C GLU A 348 -17.41 -10.63 8.19
N LYS A 349 -18.45 -11.42 7.88
CA LYS A 349 -19.67 -11.51 8.70
C LYS A 349 -19.42 -12.05 10.11
N VAL A 350 -18.36 -12.83 10.30
CA VAL A 350 -17.94 -13.39 11.58
C VAL A 350 -16.79 -12.58 12.17
N LEU A 351 -15.82 -12.22 11.32
CA LEU A 351 -14.58 -11.55 11.72
C LEU A 351 -14.80 -10.13 12.24
N LEU A 352 -15.50 -9.29 11.46
CA LEU A 352 -15.63 -7.86 11.79
C LEU A 352 -16.39 -7.62 13.09
N PRO A 353 -17.54 -8.28 13.38
CA PRO A 353 -18.22 -8.14 14.67
C PRO A 353 -17.33 -8.51 15.88
N ALA A 354 -16.49 -9.52 15.74
CA ALA A 354 -15.55 -9.94 16.78
C ALA A 354 -14.45 -8.89 17.03
N ILE A 355 -13.92 -8.28 15.97
CA ILE A 355 -12.96 -7.15 16.04
C ILE A 355 -13.63 -5.96 16.71
N GLU A 356 -14.80 -5.52 16.24
CA GLU A 356 -15.54 -4.36 16.74
C GLU A 356 -15.95 -4.54 18.21
N GLY A 357 -16.33 -5.74 18.63
CA GLY A 357 -16.63 -6.07 20.01
C GLY A 357 -15.46 -5.78 20.96
N CYS A 358 -14.23 -6.10 20.54
CA CYS A 358 -13.03 -5.80 21.31
C CYS A 358 -12.66 -4.31 21.28
N ILE A 359 -12.76 -3.67 20.11
CA ILE A 359 -12.55 -2.21 19.99
C ILE A 359 -13.51 -1.47 20.92
N ASN A 360 -14.79 -1.89 20.95
CA ASN A 360 -15.82 -1.28 21.79
C ASN A 360 -15.57 -1.42 23.29
N THR A 361 -14.77 -2.35 23.74
CA THR A 361 -14.45 -2.54 25.16
C THR A 361 -13.08 -1.98 25.54
N GLN A 362 -12.11 -1.90 24.62
CA GLN A 362 -10.71 -1.62 24.96
C GLN A 362 -10.16 -0.31 24.39
N ALA A 363 -10.75 0.23 23.32
CA ALA A 363 -10.37 1.54 22.82
C ALA A 363 -11.06 2.67 23.59
N LEU A 364 -10.39 3.82 23.72
CA LEU A 364 -10.94 5.01 24.35
C LEU A 364 -12.24 5.41 23.66
N LYS A 365 -13.30 5.67 24.43
CA LYS A 365 -14.64 5.96 23.89
C LYS A 365 -14.64 7.08 22.85
N ALA A 366 -13.86 8.14 23.08
CA ALA A 366 -13.76 9.28 22.16
C ALA A 366 -13.13 8.90 20.82
N PHE A 367 -12.22 7.90 20.77
CA PHE A 367 -11.52 7.48 19.56
C PHE A 367 -12.27 6.42 18.74
N ARG A 368 -13.12 5.63 19.39
CA ARG A 368 -13.89 4.57 18.73
C ARG A 368 -15.32 5.00 18.30
N GLN A 369 -15.77 6.16 18.75
CA GLN A 369 -17.09 6.65 18.39
C GLN A 369 -17.16 6.96 16.90
N ASN A 370 -18.05 6.26 16.19
CA ASN A 370 -18.20 6.34 14.73
C ASN A 370 -16.95 5.95 13.92
N LEU A 371 -16.04 5.18 14.49
CA LEU A 371 -14.86 4.67 13.80
C LEU A 371 -15.26 3.48 12.90
N PRO A 372 -15.23 3.60 11.57
CA PRO A 372 -15.55 2.49 10.69
C PRO A 372 -14.40 1.48 10.65
N VAL A 373 -14.76 0.20 10.80
CA VAL A 373 -13.89 -0.95 10.56
C VAL A 373 -14.39 -1.63 9.29
N VAL A 374 -13.62 -1.56 8.23
CA VAL A 374 -14.06 -2.01 6.90
C VAL A 374 -13.09 -3.01 6.30
N ARG A 375 -13.57 -3.79 5.32
CA ARG A 375 -12.69 -4.64 4.52
C ARG A 375 -11.93 -3.82 3.48
N SER A 376 -10.73 -4.27 3.13
CA SER A 376 -9.97 -3.79 1.97
C SER A 376 -10.78 -3.99 0.68
N THR A 377 -10.73 -3.00 -0.21
CA THR A 377 -11.36 -3.07 -1.53
C THR A 377 -10.38 -3.48 -2.64
N LEU A 378 -9.09 -3.52 -2.32
CA LEU A 378 -8.03 -3.87 -3.26
C LEU A 378 -7.61 -5.33 -3.11
N ASP A 379 -7.23 -5.95 -4.22
CA ASP A 379 -6.64 -7.30 -4.17
C ASP A 379 -5.23 -7.22 -3.56
N HIS A 380 -5.07 -7.81 -2.40
CA HIS A 380 -3.80 -7.89 -1.68
C HIS A 380 -2.71 -8.73 -2.40
N ARG A 381 -3.07 -9.46 -3.46
CA ARG A 381 -2.15 -10.24 -4.31
C ARG A 381 -1.66 -9.45 -5.51
N SER A 382 -2.30 -8.34 -5.85
CA SER A 382 -1.92 -7.48 -6.97
C SER A 382 -0.67 -6.66 -6.67
N ALA A 383 -0.09 -6.07 -7.70
CA ALA A 383 1.03 -5.14 -7.57
C ALA A 383 0.59 -3.68 -7.33
N ILE A 384 -0.68 -3.43 -6.98
CA ILE A 384 -1.22 -2.08 -6.79
C ILE A 384 -0.48 -1.28 -5.71
N GLY A 385 0.00 -1.94 -4.66
CA GLY A 385 0.86 -1.31 -3.65
C GLY A 385 2.17 -0.78 -4.24
N ALA A 386 2.75 -1.47 -5.22
CA ALA A 386 3.92 -0.97 -5.94
C ALA A 386 3.56 0.28 -6.75
N PHE A 387 2.44 0.28 -7.46
CA PHE A 387 1.98 1.47 -8.17
C PHE A 387 1.69 2.65 -7.23
N ALA A 388 1.23 2.42 -6.01
CA ALA A 388 1.03 3.47 -5.01
C ALA A 388 2.32 4.23 -4.65
N LEU A 389 3.49 3.57 -4.71
CA LEU A 389 4.79 4.24 -4.55
C LEU A 389 5.08 5.21 -5.71
N VAL A 390 4.76 4.82 -6.94
CA VAL A 390 4.86 5.69 -8.12
C VAL A 390 3.92 6.87 -7.99
N LYS A 391 2.65 6.64 -7.62
CA LYS A 391 1.67 7.69 -7.37
C LYS A 391 2.15 8.68 -6.32
N ARG A 392 2.69 8.18 -5.20
CA ARG A 392 3.31 9.03 -4.17
C ARG A 392 4.44 9.88 -4.73
N ALA A 393 5.33 9.30 -5.56
CA ALA A 393 6.45 10.01 -6.15
C ALA A 393 6.01 11.09 -7.15
N MET A 394 4.89 10.89 -7.84
CA MET A 394 4.23 11.94 -8.65
C MET A 394 3.69 13.07 -7.75
N LEU A 395 2.94 12.72 -6.71
CA LEU A 395 2.25 13.70 -5.85
C LEU A 395 3.19 14.50 -4.92
N ASN A 396 4.36 13.97 -4.59
CA ASN A 396 5.39 14.68 -3.82
C ASN A 396 6.43 15.42 -4.71
N GLY A 397 6.28 15.29 -6.03
CA GLY A 397 7.07 16.03 -7.02
C GLY A 397 8.38 15.39 -7.44
N ILE A 398 8.81 14.28 -6.81
CA ILE A 398 10.08 13.62 -7.15
C ILE A 398 10.06 13.14 -8.61
N LEU A 399 9.10 12.27 -8.96
CA LEU A 399 8.99 11.75 -10.31
C LEU A 399 8.48 12.82 -11.29
N LEU A 400 7.59 13.71 -10.83
CA LEU A 400 7.06 14.80 -11.63
C LEU A 400 8.16 15.74 -12.14
N GLN A 401 9.14 16.07 -11.29
CA GLN A 401 10.26 16.91 -11.70
C GLN A 401 11.12 16.23 -12.77
N HIS A 402 11.45 14.96 -12.60
CA HIS A 402 12.19 14.20 -13.62
C HIS A 402 11.49 14.21 -14.98
N LEU A 403 10.15 14.08 -14.98
CA LEU A 403 9.36 14.13 -16.21
C LEU A 403 9.28 15.53 -16.85
N LEU A 404 9.42 16.60 -16.07
CA LEU A 404 9.42 17.97 -16.58
C LEU A 404 10.81 18.41 -17.07
N GLU A 405 11.87 17.71 -16.73
CA GLU A 405 13.26 18.00 -17.11
C GLU A 405 13.75 17.10 -18.25
N SER A 406 13.07 15.97 -18.52
CA SER A 406 13.29 15.09 -19.67
C SER A 406 12.61 15.61 -20.94
#